data_c6104d0dde340560501e92cbf36771bc
#
_entry.id   c6104d0dde340560501e92cbf36771bc
#
_cell.length_a   1.000
_cell.length_b   1.000
_cell.length_c   1.000
_cell.angle_alpha   90.00
_cell.angle_beta   90.00
_cell.angle_gamma   90.00
#
_symmetry.space_group_name_H-M   'P 1'
#
loop_
_entity.id
_entity.type
_entity.pdbx_description
1 polymer ?
#
loop_
_entity_poly.entity_id
_entity_poly.type
_entity_poly.pdbx_seq_one_letter_code
_entity_poly.pdbx_strand_id
1 'polypeptide(L)'
;MKEKRERVVQFLKANYKGEFVVSETPNDNGKYEVSSNGKLTLISNIEHLTSEDFVFTQVDYFNCCDSILLQTLEGAPEKARVFDCSGCISLQTLKGAPQEVEELYCISCHSLQTLKDAPQKANEFYCSYCTSLETLEGVPGMVEKFECSGCDSLKTLKGAPQKARIFNCSDCKSLQTLEYAPLEVDEFYCFDCNSLKSLENAPQQARVFDCCGCIALRTLEGSPKKVEKFICIYCTSLQSLEGAPQEANKFNCSYCPSLRTLEGAPQKTEKFDCSGCESLQTLKGGPGEAKWFYCSGCTSLQSLEGAPEEVEVFDCNNCQSLKSLNGAPKEAIIFDCSNCSSLESLIGVPKKVEKFYCTGWESPKYLESAPQKMEEFDCRKAYGKKNL
;
A
#
# COMPACT_ATOMS: atom_id res chain seq x y z
N MET A 1 7.88 48.22 27.52
CA MET A 1 7.15 46.94 27.61
C MET A 1 5.90 46.95 26.75
N LYS A 2 4.95 47.89 26.91
CA LYS A 2 3.71 47.93 26.14
C LYS A 2 3.94 47.99 24.62
N GLU A 3 4.85 48.84 24.17
CA GLU A 3 5.22 48.99 22.76
C GLU A 3 5.82 47.71 22.14
N LYS A 4 6.63 46.96 22.90
CA LYS A 4 7.22 45.70 22.48
C LYS A 4 6.14 44.61 22.30
N ARG A 5 5.18 44.52 23.25
CA ARG A 5 4.01 43.59 23.14
C ARG A 5 3.14 43.94 21.95
N GLU A 6 2.90 45.23 21.66
CA GLU A 6 2.13 45.68 20.51
C GLU A 6 2.80 45.25 19.18
N ARG A 7 4.14 45.34 19.08
CA ARG A 7 4.90 44.82 17.90
C ARG A 7 4.70 43.30 17.73
N VAL A 8 4.75 42.52 18.82
CA VAL A 8 4.47 41.07 18.76
C VAL A 8 3.09 40.80 18.24
N VAL A 9 2.05 41.47 18.75
CA VAL A 9 0.67 41.30 18.28
C VAL A 9 0.52 41.70 16.81
N GLN A 10 1.18 42.77 16.37
CA GLN A 10 1.17 43.21 14.97
C GLN A 10 1.84 42.16 14.04
N PHE A 11 3.01 41.66 14.45
CA PHE A 11 3.70 40.59 13.72
C PHE A 11 2.82 39.35 13.58
N LEU A 12 2.19 38.90 14.68
CA LEU A 12 1.31 37.73 14.65
C LEU A 12 0.12 37.92 13.73
N LYS A 13 -0.57 39.10 13.83
CA LYS A 13 -1.72 39.41 12.95
C LYS A 13 -1.33 39.54 11.48
N ALA A 14 -0.12 39.96 11.17
CA ALA A 14 0.36 40.06 9.80
C ALA A 14 0.74 38.71 9.18
N ASN A 15 1.22 37.77 9.99
CA ASN A 15 1.82 36.53 9.50
C ASN A 15 1.01 35.28 9.82
N TYR A 16 0.09 35.32 10.79
CA TYR A 16 -0.68 34.17 11.22
C TYR A 16 -2.17 34.40 11.22
N LYS A 17 -2.93 33.38 10.86
CA LYS A 17 -4.38 33.32 10.96
C LYS A 17 -4.78 32.36 12.07
N GLY A 18 -5.65 32.78 12.97
CA GLY A 18 -6.15 32.04 14.11
C GLY A 18 -6.23 32.89 15.36
N GLU A 19 -6.78 32.33 16.43
CA GLU A 19 -6.85 32.98 17.72
C GLU A 19 -5.58 32.66 18.52
N PHE A 20 -5.02 33.69 19.18
CA PHE A 20 -3.83 33.55 20.01
C PHE A 20 -3.87 34.46 21.22
N VAL A 21 -3.17 34.06 22.25
CA VAL A 21 -2.95 34.85 23.47
C VAL A 21 -1.47 35.21 23.59
N VAL A 22 -1.20 36.49 23.87
CA VAL A 22 0.16 36.98 24.17
C VAL A 22 0.19 37.33 25.64
N SER A 23 1.19 36.82 26.37
CA SER A 23 1.38 37.10 27.79
C SER A 23 1.39 38.62 28.09
N GLU A 24 0.98 39.04 29.28
CA GLU A 24 0.99 40.44 29.67
C GLU A 24 2.38 40.97 29.94
N THR A 25 3.25 40.11 30.45
CA THR A 25 4.66 40.40 30.75
C THR A 25 5.57 39.42 30.01
N PRO A 26 6.80 39.82 29.66
CA PRO A 26 7.78 38.89 29.12
C PRO A 26 8.25 37.90 30.20
N ASN A 27 8.73 36.73 29.75
CA ASN A 27 9.37 35.72 30.59
C ASN A 27 10.77 36.16 31.04
N ASP A 28 11.46 35.29 31.79
CA ASP A 28 12.82 35.58 32.33
C ASP A 28 13.86 35.88 31.24
N ASN A 29 13.63 35.43 30.02
CA ASN A 29 14.47 35.70 28.86
C ASN A 29 14.08 36.98 28.10
N GLY A 30 13.15 37.76 28.65
CA GLY A 30 12.67 39.01 28.06
C GLY A 30 11.78 38.86 26.82
N LYS A 31 11.27 37.63 26.56
CA LYS A 31 10.41 37.33 25.44
C LYS A 31 8.94 37.15 25.87
N TYR A 32 8.02 37.61 25.05
CA TYR A 32 6.58 37.37 25.27
C TYR A 32 6.25 35.92 24.90
N GLU A 33 5.37 35.29 25.68
CA GLU A 33 4.88 33.96 25.43
C GLU A 33 3.60 34.01 24.62
N VAL A 34 3.51 33.21 23.57
CA VAL A 34 2.36 33.12 22.67
C VAL A 34 1.78 31.69 22.72
N SER A 35 0.50 31.59 22.94
CA SER A 35 -0.22 30.32 22.95
C SER A 35 -1.53 30.39 22.17
N SER A 36 -2.05 29.22 21.76
CA SER A 36 -3.35 29.06 21.11
C SER A 36 -3.96 27.71 21.47
N ASN A 37 -5.24 27.71 21.86
CA ASN A 37 -6.03 26.49 22.09
C ASN A 37 -6.74 25.99 20.81
N GLY A 38 -6.42 26.57 19.66
CA GLY A 38 -7.00 26.24 18.38
C GLY A 38 -5.96 26.17 17.28
N LYS A 39 -6.42 26.25 16.03
CA LYS A 39 -5.55 26.25 14.86
C LYS A 39 -4.90 27.61 14.67
N LEU A 40 -3.57 27.64 14.61
CA LEU A 40 -2.78 28.80 14.23
C LEU A 40 -2.06 28.48 12.90
N THR A 41 -2.37 29.23 11.85
CA THR A 41 -1.85 28.99 10.49
C THR A 41 -0.97 30.15 10.07
N LEU A 42 0.27 29.85 9.66
CA LEU A 42 1.15 30.78 8.97
C LEU A 42 0.56 31.11 7.59
N ILE A 43 0.38 32.40 7.31
CA ILE A 43 -0.25 32.88 6.07
C ILE A 43 0.69 33.71 5.18
N SER A 44 1.92 33.89 5.62
CA SER A 44 2.95 34.62 4.89
C SER A 44 4.18 33.75 4.69
N ASN A 45 4.92 34.03 3.64
CA ASN A 45 6.14 33.31 3.33
C ASN A 45 7.32 33.99 4.05
N ILE A 46 7.68 33.46 5.22
CA ILE A 46 8.74 34.00 6.11
C ILE A 46 9.85 32.96 6.26
N GLU A 47 11.08 33.46 6.53
CA GLU A 47 12.25 32.60 6.76
C GLU A 47 12.31 32.06 8.21
N HIS A 48 11.65 32.73 9.15
CA HIS A 48 11.68 32.43 10.58
C HIS A 48 10.28 32.47 11.18
N LEU A 49 9.90 31.43 11.93
CA LEU A 49 8.57 31.30 12.55
C LEU A 49 8.31 32.32 13.66
N THR A 50 9.37 32.88 14.29
CA THR A 50 9.27 33.84 15.37
C THR A 50 10.18 35.07 15.11
N SER A 51 9.97 36.10 15.90
CA SER A 51 10.92 37.22 16.04
C SER A 51 11.72 37.09 17.35
N GLU A 52 12.72 37.94 17.55
CA GLU A 52 13.49 38.01 18.80
C GLU A 52 12.63 38.34 20.04
N ASP A 53 11.43 38.88 19.82
CA ASP A 53 10.59 39.44 20.85
C ASP A 53 9.64 38.43 21.52
N PHE A 54 9.43 37.25 20.93
CA PHE A 54 8.48 36.27 21.48
C PHE A 54 8.89 34.80 21.19
N VAL A 55 8.23 33.88 21.90
CA VAL A 55 8.29 32.42 21.69
C VAL A 55 6.87 31.85 21.70
N PHE A 56 6.66 30.85 20.91
CA PHE A 56 5.46 30.03 21.04
C PHE A 56 5.63 28.96 22.14
N THR A 57 4.72 28.91 23.10
CA THR A 57 4.75 27.89 24.16
C THR A 57 3.89 26.69 23.83
N GLN A 58 2.61 26.92 23.59
CA GLN A 58 1.64 25.85 23.26
C GLN A 58 0.70 26.30 22.16
N VAL A 59 0.54 25.50 21.14
CA VAL A 59 -0.48 25.67 20.08
C VAL A 59 -1.13 24.33 19.82
N ASP A 60 -2.46 24.25 19.89
CA ASP A 60 -3.14 22.95 19.68
C ASP A 60 -2.89 22.42 18.27
N TYR A 61 -3.12 23.23 17.24
CA TYR A 61 -2.78 22.90 15.86
C TYR A 61 -1.94 24.01 15.23
N PHE A 62 -0.63 23.74 15.06
CA PHE A 62 0.28 24.67 14.37
C PHE A 62 0.44 24.26 12.92
N ASN A 63 0.17 25.18 12.00
CA ASN A 63 0.24 24.95 10.57
C ASN A 63 1.15 25.99 9.92
N CYS A 64 2.26 25.55 9.34
CA CYS A 64 3.15 26.34 8.51
C CYS A 64 3.35 25.75 7.10
N CYS A 65 2.31 25.07 6.60
CA CYS A 65 2.34 24.46 5.27
C CYS A 65 2.70 25.46 4.17
N ASP A 66 3.34 24.94 3.12
CA ASP A 66 3.72 25.69 1.91
C ASP A 66 4.60 26.91 2.16
N SER A 67 5.28 26.95 3.32
CA SER A 67 6.24 27.99 3.66
C SER A 67 7.57 27.70 2.98
N ILE A 68 7.68 28.10 1.73
CA ILE A 68 8.79 27.73 0.83
C ILE A 68 10.16 28.32 1.22
N LEU A 69 10.21 29.29 2.11
CA LEU A 69 11.47 29.91 2.59
C LEU A 69 11.99 29.27 3.88
N LEU A 70 11.18 28.49 4.61
CA LEU A 70 11.60 27.85 5.86
C LEU A 70 12.65 26.77 5.57
N GLN A 71 13.82 26.89 6.19
CA GLN A 71 14.91 25.90 6.13
C GLN A 71 14.98 25.06 7.41
N THR A 72 14.50 25.59 8.53
CA THR A 72 14.39 24.93 9.84
C THR A 72 13.05 25.27 10.49
N LEU A 73 12.71 24.56 11.55
CA LEU A 73 11.50 24.85 12.36
C LEU A 73 11.85 25.60 13.64
N GLU A 74 13.04 26.23 13.72
CA GLU A 74 13.43 27.04 14.89
C GLU A 74 12.40 28.14 15.11
N GLY A 75 11.92 28.22 16.36
CA GLY A 75 10.84 29.13 16.73
C GLY A 75 9.43 28.51 16.63
N ALA A 76 9.29 27.23 16.27
CA ALA A 76 8.02 26.53 16.39
C ALA A 76 7.56 26.42 17.85
N PRO A 77 6.28 26.12 18.11
CA PRO A 77 5.77 25.92 19.46
C PRO A 77 6.52 24.81 20.21
N GLU A 78 6.78 25.01 21.50
CA GLU A 78 7.36 23.97 22.35
C GLU A 78 6.44 22.74 22.45
N LYS A 79 5.13 22.96 22.39
CA LYS A 79 4.09 21.93 22.45
C LYS A 79 3.03 22.16 21.39
N ALA A 80 2.73 21.12 20.65
CA ALA A 80 1.61 21.09 19.71
C ALA A 80 0.93 19.70 19.76
N ARG A 81 -0.37 19.63 19.64
CA ARG A 81 -1.04 18.35 19.44
C ARG A 81 -0.88 17.92 17.98
N VAL A 82 -1.14 18.82 17.04
CA VAL A 82 -0.93 18.62 15.60
C VAL A 82 0.07 19.64 15.10
N PHE A 83 1.12 19.17 14.43
CA PHE A 83 2.14 20.02 13.82
C PHE A 83 2.24 19.73 12.33
N ASP A 84 1.98 20.73 11.49
CA ASP A 84 1.93 20.57 10.04
C ASP A 84 2.88 21.57 9.35
N CYS A 85 3.95 21.04 8.75
CA CYS A 85 4.91 21.76 7.94
C CYS A 85 4.98 21.19 6.51
N SER A 86 3.91 20.58 6.02
CA SER A 86 3.84 20.00 4.67
C SER A 86 4.10 21.09 3.61
N GLY A 87 4.72 20.70 2.48
CA GLY A 87 5.01 21.63 1.39
C GLY A 87 6.12 22.66 1.66
N CYS A 88 6.79 22.59 2.82
CA CYS A 88 7.97 23.40 3.11
C CYS A 88 9.17 22.89 2.30
N ILE A 89 9.20 23.22 1.00
CA ILE A 89 10.13 22.62 0.02
C ILE A 89 11.60 22.93 0.28
N SER A 90 11.93 24.00 1.03
CA SER A 90 13.30 24.37 1.42
C SER A 90 13.70 23.81 2.77
N LEU A 91 12.80 23.13 3.50
CA LEU A 91 13.06 22.57 4.82
C LEU A 91 14.08 21.44 4.73
N GLN A 92 15.23 21.59 5.38
CA GLN A 92 16.35 20.65 5.33
C GLN A 92 16.37 19.70 6.54
N THR A 93 15.84 20.14 7.67
CA THR A 93 15.82 19.43 8.96
C THR A 93 14.55 19.78 9.72
N LEU A 94 14.16 18.92 10.65
CA LEU A 94 13.05 19.18 11.60
C LEU A 94 13.51 19.90 12.86
N LYS A 95 14.74 20.48 12.85
CA LYS A 95 15.30 21.23 14.00
C LYS A 95 14.33 22.31 14.45
N GLY A 96 13.96 22.28 15.72
CA GLY A 96 12.99 23.20 16.31
C GLY A 96 11.56 22.66 16.36
N ALA A 97 11.28 21.50 15.79
CA ALA A 97 9.98 20.86 15.94
C ALA A 97 9.64 20.56 17.41
N PRO A 98 8.35 20.55 17.80
CA PRO A 98 7.91 20.10 19.13
C PRO A 98 8.44 18.71 19.44
N GLN A 99 8.81 18.45 20.71
CA GLN A 99 9.36 17.14 21.10
C GLN A 99 8.29 16.05 21.22
N GLU A 100 7.06 16.41 21.46
CA GLU A 100 5.90 15.52 21.57
C GLU A 100 4.73 16.08 20.78
N VAL A 101 4.14 15.27 19.92
CA VAL A 101 2.93 15.57 19.14
C VAL A 101 2.01 14.35 19.10
N GLU A 102 0.74 14.52 18.79
CA GLU A 102 -0.13 13.41 18.38
C GLU A 102 0.11 13.13 16.88
N GLU A 103 0.12 14.18 16.06
CA GLU A 103 0.24 14.06 14.61
C GLU A 103 1.32 15.02 14.08
N LEU A 104 2.30 14.47 13.32
CA LEU A 104 3.28 15.24 12.57
C LEU A 104 3.05 15.09 11.08
N TYR A 105 2.92 16.21 10.38
CA TYR A 105 2.86 16.27 8.92
C TYR A 105 4.06 17.06 8.40
N CYS A 106 4.92 16.39 7.62
CA CYS A 106 6.02 16.99 6.86
C CYS A 106 6.03 16.46 5.42
N ILE A 107 4.83 16.33 4.83
CA ILE A 107 4.62 15.79 3.48
C ILE A 107 5.19 16.76 2.45
N SER A 108 5.81 16.23 1.38
CA SER A 108 6.37 17.01 0.25
C SER A 108 7.43 18.05 0.67
N CYS A 109 8.16 17.79 1.76
CA CYS A 109 9.34 18.56 2.12
C CYS A 109 10.53 18.06 1.30
N HIS A 110 10.61 18.50 0.03
CA HIS A 110 11.54 17.92 -0.95
C HIS A 110 13.04 18.07 -0.61
N SER A 111 13.43 19.07 0.19
CA SER A 111 14.81 19.27 0.63
C SER A 111 15.14 18.57 1.97
N LEU A 112 14.17 17.90 2.61
CA LEU A 112 14.36 17.24 3.89
C LEU A 112 15.22 15.98 3.70
N GLN A 113 16.42 15.99 4.31
CA GLN A 113 17.40 14.89 4.14
C GLN A 113 17.41 13.91 5.31
N THR A 114 16.96 14.33 6.48
CA THR A 114 17.03 13.56 7.73
C THR A 114 15.86 13.88 8.65
N LEU A 115 15.47 12.90 9.46
CA LEU A 115 14.45 13.04 10.51
C LEU A 115 15.09 13.09 11.92
N LYS A 116 16.42 13.31 12.06
CA LYS A 116 17.13 13.24 13.36
C LYS A 116 16.57 14.17 14.42
N ASP A 117 16.01 15.30 14.03
CA ASP A 117 15.43 16.29 14.94
C ASP A 117 13.88 16.14 15.04
N ALA A 118 13.33 15.01 14.62
CA ALA A 118 11.90 14.75 14.72
C ALA A 118 11.42 14.66 16.18
N PRO A 119 10.12 14.85 16.46
CA PRO A 119 9.54 14.63 17.78
C PRO A 119 9.92 13.27 18.37
N GLN A 120 10.21 13.24 19.66
CA GLN A 120 10.54 11.99 20.38
C GLN A 120 9.31 11.10 20.58
N LYS A 121 8.11 11.68 20.50
CA LYS A 121 6.82 11.00 20.55
C LYS A 121 5.89 11.56 19.50
N ALA A 122 5.32 10.66 18.71
CA ALA A 122 4.23 10.94 17.78
C ALA A 122 3.35 9.69 17.69
N ASN A 123 2.03 9.85 17.64
CA ASN A 123 1.13 8.74 17.36
C ASN A 123 1.07 8.50 15.85
N GLU A 124 0.97 9.56 15.08
CA GLU A 124 0.94 9.49 13.62
C GLU A 124 2.04 10.38 13.03
N PHE A 125 2.80 9.83 12.07
CA PHE A 125 3.94 10.48 11.45
C PHE A 125 3.86 10.37 9.94
N TYR A 126 3.75 11.51 9.25
CA TYR A 126 3.58 11.60 7.81
C TYR A 126 4.73 12.38 7.18
N CYS A 127 5.61 11.68 6.44
CA CYS A 127 6.73 12.27 5.70
C CYS A 127 6.76 11.82 4.23
N SER A 128 5.60 11.57 3.65
CA SER A 128 5.48 11.14 2.26
C SER A 128 6.00 12.21 1.29
N TYR A 129 6.55 11.77 0.16
CA TYR A 129 7.10 12.62 -0.91
C TYR A 129 8.25 13.54 -0.48
N CYS A 130 8.96 13.19 0.60
CA CYS A 130 10.24 13.81 0.95
C CYS A 130 11.35 13.21 0.08
N THR A 131 11.46 13.68 -1.16
CA THR A 131 12.26 13.03 -2.22
C THR A 131 13.76 13.02 -1.96
N SER A 132 14.28 13.89 -1.09
CA SER A 132 15.69 13.90 -0.67
C SER A 132 15.96 13.09 0.60
N LEU A 133 14.95 12.46 1.21
CA LEU A 133 15.10 11.73 2.47
C LEU A 133 15.86 10.41 2.23
N GLU A 134 17.03 10.26 2.86
CA GLU A 134 17.90 9.10 2.67
C GLU A 134 17.74 8.04 3.76
N THR A 135 17.31 8.42 4.96
CA THR A 135 17.11 7.53 6.12
C THR A 135 15.93 7.99 6.95
N LEU A 136 15.36 7.06 7.74
CA LEU A 136 14.28 7.33 8.71
C LEU A 136 14.83 7.57 10.13
N GLU A 137 16.16 7.75 10.30
CA GLU A 137 16.77 7.98 11.60
C GLU A 137 16.20 9.23 12.27
N GLY A 138 15.71 9.06 13.51
CA GLY A 138 15.07 10.12 14.31
C GLY A 138 13.58 9.90 14.53
N VAL A 139 12.95 8.98 13.79
CA VAL A 139 11.55 8.62 14.03
C VAL A 139 11.38 7.94 15.38
N PRO A 140 10.30 8.21 16.16
CA PRO A 140 9.99 7.49 17.39
C PRO A 140 9.95 5.98 17.17
N GLY A 141 10.45 5.22 18.16
CA GLY A 141 10.50 3.75 18.06
C GLY A 141 9.12 3.05 17.98
N MET A 142 8.05 3.74 18.38
CA MET A 142 6.66 3.27 18.32
C MET A 142 5.76 4.37 17.80
N VAL A 143 4.94 4.04 16.81
CA VAL A 143 3.90 4.92 16.25
C VAL A 143 2.65 4.09 15.92
N GLU A 144 1.49 4.70 15.89
CA GLU A 144 0.27 4.04 15.38
C GLU A 144 0.30 3.98 13.85
N LYS A 145 0.65 5.08 13.21
CA LYS A 145 0.70 5.19 11.77
C LYS A 145 1.96 5.90 11.29
N PHE A 146 2.68 5.27 10.37
CA PHE A 146 3.87 5.82 9.72
C PHE A 146 3.73 5.80 8.20
N GLU A 147 3.86 6.97 7.58
CA GLU A 147 3.74 7.14 6.13
C GLU A 147 5.00 7.82 5.57
N CYS A 148 5.78 7.11 4.75
CA CYS A 148 6.93 7.63 4.03
C CYS A 148 6.89 7.31 2.54
N SER A 149 5.68 7.25 1.97
CA SER A 149 5.47 6.94 0.56
C SER A 149 6.15 7.98 -0.35
N GLY A 150 6.67 7.55 -1.50
CA GLY A 150 7.27 8.46 -2.49
C GLY A 150 8.59 9.12 -2.05
N CYS A 151 9.27 8.56 -1.05
CA CYS A 151 10.62 9.00 -0.65
C CYS A 151 11.66 8.37 -1.58
N ASP A 152 11.86 8.97 -2.77
CA ASP A 152 12.63 8.39 -3.87
C ASP A 152 14.12 8.16 -3.57
N SER A 153 14.72 8.87 -2.61
CA SER A 153 16.12 8.67 -2.20
C SER A 153 16.31 7.57 -1.15
N LEU A 154 15.23 7.03 -0.59
CA LEU A 154 15.26 6.02 0.45
C LEU A 154 15.66 4.66 -0.13
N LYS A 155 16.83 4.13 0.27
CA LYS A 155 17.36 2.84 -0.23
C LYS A 155 17.10 1.68 0.74
N THR A 156 16.97 1.97 2.01
CA THR A 156 16.70 1.03 3.11
C THR A 156 15.73 1.69 4.09
N LEU A 157 15.15 0.92 5.01
CA LEU A 157 14.26 1.44 6.05
C LEU A 157 15.02 1.79 7.35
N LYS A 158 16.33 2.12 7.25
CA LYS A 158 17.17 2.44 8.41
C LYS A 158 16.56 3.58 9.23
N GLY A 159 16.31 3.30 10.52
CA GLY A 159 15.66 4.23 11.44
C GLY A 159 14.12 4.16 11.45
N ALA A 160 13.52 3.21 10.74
CA ALA A 160 12.08 2.98 10.83
C ALA A 160 11.64 2.68 12.28
N PRO A 161 10.40 2.99 12.68
CA PRO A 161 9.87 2.63 13.98
C PRO A 161 9.93 1.10 14.14
N GLN A 162 10.24 0.63 15.34
CA GLN A 162 10.27 -0.81 15.64
C GLN A 162 8.86 -1.40 15.66
N LYS A 163 7.86 -0.58 16.00
CA LYS A 163 6.46 -0.96 16.09
C LYS A 163 5.57 0.10 15.45
N ALA A 164 4.68 -0.35 14.58
CA ALA A 164 3.62 0.47 13.99
C ALA A 164 2.35 -0.38 13.82
N ARG A 165 1.16 0.21 13.90
CA ARG A 165 -0.05 -0.47 13.44
C ARG A 165 -0.11 -0.47 11.91
N ILE A 166 0.15 0.69 11.30
CA ILE A 166 0.24 0.86 9.84
C ILE A 166 1.60 1.42 9.49
N PHE A 167 2.32 0.75 8.58
CA PHE A 167 3.57 1.23 8.00
C PHE A 167 3.47 1.25 6.48
N ASN A 168 3.67 2.43 5.88
CA ASN A 168 3.58 2.60 4.43
C ASN A 168 4.84 3.25 3.89
N CYS A 169 5.60 2.50 3.09
CA CYS A 169 6.77 2.95 2.33
C CYS A 169 6.60 2.74 0.82
N SER A 170 5.36 2.81 0.34
CA SER A 170 5.03 2.60 -1.07
C SER A 170 5.64 3.70 -1.97
N ASP A 171 5.76 3.40 -3.26
CA ASP A 171 6.32 4.32 -4.28
C ASP A 171 7.75 4.85 -3.95
N CYS A 172 8.47 4.19 -3.03
CA CYS A 172 9.88 4.47 -2.77
C CYS A 172 10.73 3.80 -3.85
N LYS A 173 10.93 4.49 -4.99
CA LYS A 173 11.51 3.89 -6.21
C LYS A 173 12.92 3.37 -6.05
N SER A 174 13.71 3.92 -5.13
CA SER A 174 15.09 3.50 -4.84
C SER A 174 15.20 2.45 -3.74
N LEU A 175 14.09 2.04 -3.09
CA LEU A 175 14.10 1.07 -1.99
C LEU A 175 14.52 -0.31 -2.52
N GLN A 176 15.67 -0.82 -2.05
CA GLN A 176 16.26 -2.06 -2.54
C GLN A 176 16.04 -3.26 -1.62
N THR A 177 15.79 -3.00 -0.34
CA THR A 177 15.66 -4.02 0.72
C THR A 177 14.70 -3.53 1.79
N LEU A 178 14.04 -4.47 2.48
CA LEU A 178 13.22 -4.21 3.67
C LEU A 178 14.03 -4.30 4.97
N GLU A 179 15.37 -4.25 4.88
CA GLU A 179 16.22 -4.21 6.06
C GLU A 179 15.80 -3.04 6.98
N TYR A 180 15.71 -3.31 8.29
CA TYR A 180 15.17 -2.41 9.32
C TYR A 180 13.66 -2.13 9.25
N ALA A 181 12.88 -2.91 8.49
CA ALA A 181 11.42 -2.83 8.58
C ALA A 181 10.93 -3.05 10.03
N PRO A 182 9.75 -2.51 10.42
CA PRO A 182 9.19 -2.72 11.75
C PRO A 182 9.12 -4.21 12.11
N LEU A 183 9.47 -4.57 13.35
CA LEU A 183 9.35 -5.93 13.84
C LEU A 183 7.89 -6.32 14.10
N GLU A 184 7.09 -5.36 14.58
CA GLU A 184 5.68 -5.52 14.86
C GLU A 184 4.89 -4.51 14.01
N VAL A 185 4.11 -5.02 13.06
CA VAL A 185 3.21 -4.20 12.23
C VAL A 185 1.96 -5.00 11.89
N ASP A 186 0.79 -4.36 11.89
CA ASP A 186 -0.47 -4.97 11.51
C ASP A 186 -0.68 -4.89 9.98
N GLU A 187 -0.43 -3.72 9.40
CA GLU A 187 -0.58 -3.48 7.97
C GLU A 187 0.71 -2.88 7.39
N PHE A 188 1.34 -3.61 6.46
CA PHE A 188 2.59 -3.22 5.80
C PHE A 188 2.36 -3.01 4.30
N TYR A 189 2.68 -1.80 3.83
CA TYR A 189 2.53 -1.39 2.44
C TYR A 189 3.87 -0.98 1.85
N CYS A 190 4.30 -1.66 0.78
CA CYS A 190 5.50 -1.35 0.00
C CYS A 190 5.23 -1.46 -1.51
N PHE A 191 4.00 -1.11 -1.95
CA PHE A 191 3.65 -1.19 -3.37
C PHE A 191 4.44 -0.17 -4.21
N ASP A 192 4.64 -0.46 -5.50
CA ASP A 192 5.41 0.35 -6.45
C ASP A 192 6.87 0.66 -6.05
N CYS A 193 7.46 -0.17 -5.15
CA CYS A 193 8.87 -0.12 -4.84
C CYS A 193 9.68 -0.80 -5.96
N ASN A 194 9.94 -0.07 -7.04
CA ASN A 194 10.43 -0.62 -8.31
C ASN A 194 11.85 -1.22 -8.26
N SER A 195 12.64 -0.90 -7.23
CA SER A 195 13.99 -1.44 -7.03
C SER A 195 14.04 -2.61 -6.04
N LEU A 196 12.92 -2.98 -5.41
CA LEU A 196 12.84 -4.04 -4.40
C LEU A 196 12.95 -5.41 -5.09
N LYS A 197 14.00 -6.19 -4.73
CA LYS A 197 14.33 -7.46 -5.41
C LYS A 197 13.89 -8.70 -4.66
N SER A 198 13.72 -8.62 -3.35
CA SER A 198 13.25 -9.70 -2.46
C SER A 198 12.47 -9.11 -1.29
N LEU A 199 11.73 -9.96 -0.57
CA LEU A 199 11.02 -9.60 0.66
C LEU A 199 11.80 -10.01 1.91
N GLU A 200 13.12 -10.29 1.77
CA GLU A 200 13.97 -10.55 2.93
C GLU A 200 13.87 -9.42 3.95
N ASN A 201 13.79 -9.79 5.24
CA ASN A 201 13.56 -8.89 6.36
C ASN A 201 12.16 -8.23 6.41
N ALA A 202 11.19 -8.72 5.62
CA ALA A 202 9.80 -8.27 5.75
C ALA A 202 9.25 -8.59 7.16
N PRO A 203 8.32 -7.76 7.68
CA PRO A 203 7.65 -8.02 8.95
C PRO A 203 6.94 -9.37 8.97
N GLN A 204 7.29 -10.25 9.91
CA GLN A 204 6.78 -11.62 9.94
C GLN A 204 5.39 -11.77 10.58
N GLN A 205 4.84 -10.72 11.18
CA GLN A 205 3.54 -10.72 11.88
C GLN A 205 2.50 -9.82 11.23
N ALA A 206 2.76 -9.35 10.01
CA ALA A 206 1.80 -8.49 9.30
C ALA A 206 0.50 -9.24 9.00
N ARG A 207 -0.66 -8.66 9.36
CA ARG A 207 -1.98 -9.15 8.98
C ARG A 207 -2.27 -8.86 7.51
N VAL A 208 -1.92 -7.66 7.05
CA VAL A 208 -1.99 -7.25 5.63
C VAL A 208 -0.59 -6.94 5.13
N PHE A 209 -0.21 -7.56 4.00
CA PHE A 209 1.05 -7.31 3.32
C PHE A 209 0.78 -6.99 1.85
N ASP A 210 1.17 -5.79 1.41
CA ASP A 210 0.96 -5.34 0.03
C ASP A 210 2.28 -4.91 -0.61
N CYS A 211 2.70 -5.66 -1.62
CA CYS A 211 3.86 -5.40 -2.46
C CYS A 211 3.49 -5.31 -3.95
N CYS A 212 2.28 -4.82 -4.27
CA CYS A 212 1.86 -4.60 -5.65
C CYS A 212 2.88 -3.75 -6.42
N GLY A 213 3.00 -3.98 -7.72
CA GLY A 213 3.83 -3.15 -8.60
C GLY A 213 5.34 -3.20 -8.32
N CYS A 214 5.82 -4.08 -7.44
CA CYS A 214 7.26 -4.28 -7.22
C CYS A 214 7.87 -5.01 -8.42
N ILE A 215 8.13 -4.26 -9.49
CA ILE A 215 8.49 -4.81 -10.82
C ILE A 215 9.83 -5.56 -10.86
N ALA A 216 10.74 -5.32 -9.90
CA ALA A 216 12.02 -6.02 -9.82
C ALA A 216 11.94 -7.33 -9.01
N LEU A 217 10.80 -7.60 -8.34
CA LEU A 217 10.61 -8.76 -7.48
C LEU A 217 10.48 -10.04 -8.32
N ARG A 218 11.35 -11.04 -8.06
CA ARG A 218 11.38 -12.30 -8.83
C ARG A 218 10.81 -13.49 -8.07
N THR A 219 10.90 -13.48 -6.77
CA THR A 219 10.37 -14.48 -5.84
C THR A 219 9.74 -13.78 -4.65
N LEU A 220 9.02 -14.50 -3.82
CA LEU A 220 8.41 -13.97 -2.59
C LEU A 220 9.21 -14.38 -1.35
N GLU A 221 10.50 -14.78 -1.52
CA GLU A 221 11.37 -15.13 -0.40
C GLU A 221 11.45 -14.02 0.63
N GLY A 222 11.30 -14.40 1.90
CA GLY A 222 11.27 -13.49 3.03
C GLY A 222 9.89 -12.98 3.40
N SER A 223 8.83 -13.29 2.64
CA SER A 223 7.47 -12.87 3.01
C SER A 223 7.04 -13.45 4.37
N PRO A 224 6.08 -12.81 5.07
CA PRO A 224 5.55 -13.34 6.32
C PRO A 224 4.92 -14.72 6.11
N LYS A 225 5.10 -15.64 7.07
CA LYS A 225 4.60 -17.02 6.96
C LYS A 225 3.09 -17.13 7.01
N LYS A 226 2.44 -16.20 7.70
CA LYS A 226 0.99 -16.17 7.90
C LYS A 226 0.48 -14.74 7.76
N VAL A 227 -0.55 -14.56 6.93
CA VAL A 227 -1.21 -13.28 6.72
C VAL A 227 -2.72 -13.49 6.57
N GLU A 228 -3.50 -12.45 6.77
CA GLU A 228 -4.90 -12.43 6.36
C GLU A 228 -5.01 -12.10 4.86
N LYS A 229 -4.23 -11.11 4.42
CA LYS A 229 -4.25 -10.64 3.04
C LYS A 229 -2.84 -10.40 2.52
N PHE A 230 -2.47 -11.10 1.43
CA PHE A 230 -1.23 -10.92 0.69
C PHE A 230 -1.51 -10.45 -0.72
N ILE A 231 -0.88 -9.36 -1.14
CA ILE A 231 -1.13 -8.74 -2.44
C ILE A 231 0.21 -8.48 -3.14
N CYS A 232 0.39 -9.08 -4.33
CA CYS A 232 1.56 -8.91 -5.20
C CYS A 232 1.14 -8.74 -6.67
N ILE A 233 0.08 -7.94 -6.89
CA ILE A 233 -0.45 -7.63 -8.24
C ILE A 233 0.60 -6.83 -9.03
N TYR A 234 0.68 -7.01 -10.34
CA TYR A 234 1.60 -6.29 -11.24
C TYR A 234 3.10 -6.45 -10.92
N CYS A 235 3.50 -7.51 -10.18
CA CYS A 235 4.91 -7.86 -10.02
C CYS A 235 5.44 -8.48 -11.31
N THR A 236 5.80 -7.64 -12.30
CA THR A 236 6.02 -8.08 -13.68
C THR A 236 7.22 -9.01 -13.88
N SER A 237 8.18 -9.03 -12.95
CA SER A 237 9.33 -9.95 -13.00
C SER A 237 9.13 -11.23 -12.18
N LEU A 238 7.99 -11.39 -11.46
CA LEU A 238 7.71 -12.54 -10.61
C LEU A 238 7.56 -13.81 -11.46
N GLN A 239 8.40 -14.84 -11.20
CA GLN A 239 8.45 -16.06 -12.01
C GLN A 239 7.82 -17.27 -11.34
N SER A 240 7.79 -17.31 -10.00
CA SER A 240 7.18 -18.33 -9.16
C SER A 240 6.63 -17.71 -7.89
N LEU A 241 5.83 -18.45 -7.13
CA LEU A 241 5.35 -18.05 -5.80
C LEU A 241 6.24 -18.61 -4.68
N GLU A 242 7.47 -19.04 -5.01
CA GLU A 242 8.44 -19.51 -4.03
C GLU A 242 8.67 -18.46 -2.94
N GLY A 243 8.58 -18.89 -1.67
CA GLY A 243 8.66 -18.00 -0.52
C GLY A 243 7.35 -17.31 -0.13
N ALA A 244 6.24 -17.55 -0.85
CA ALA A 244 4.94 -17.00 -0.46
C ALA A 244 4.51 -17.45 0.95
N PRO A 245 3.58 -16.73 1.61
CA PRO A 245 3.00 -17.14 2.89
C PRO A 245 2.45 -18.57 2.84
N GLN A 246 2.72 -19.34 3.88
CA GLN A 246 2.17 -20.70 4.02
C GLN A 246 0.66 -20.67 4.27
N GLU A 247 0.19 -19.62 4.96
CA GLU A 247 -1.22 -19.38 5.26
C GLU A 247 -1.60 -17.96 4.84
N ALA A 248 -2.61 -17.84 3.97
CA ALA A 248 -3.22 -16.58 3.57
C ALA A 248 -4.71 -16.76 3.33
N ASN A 249 -5.57 -15.96 3.98
CA ASN A 249 -7.00 -16.03 3.69
C ASN A 249 -7.30 -15.50 2.29
N LYS A 250 -6.63 -14.40 1.90
CA LYS A 250 -6.73 -13.82 0.56
C LYS A 250 -5.33 -13.66 -0.02
N PHE A 251 -5.09 -14.31 -1.15
CA PHE A 251 -3.85 -14.25 -1.90
C PHE A 251 -4.11 -13.73 -3.31
N ASN A 252 -3.48 -12.63 -3.70
CA ASN A 252 -3.65 -12.06 -5.03
C ASN A 252 -2.31 -11.79 -5.70
N CYS A 253 -2.03 -12.55 -6.77
CA CYS A 253 -0.88 -12.40 -7.65
C CYS A 253 -1.29 -12.12 -9.10
N SER A 254 -2.43 -11.46 -9.30
CA SER A 254 -2.94 -11.17 -10.64
C SER A 254 -2.03 -10.22 -11.42
N TYR A 255 -2.12 -10.28 -12.74
CA TYR A 255 -1.34 -9.45 -13.66
C TYR A 255 0.18 -9.52 -13.46
N CYS A 256 0.70 -10.74 -13.14
CA CYS A 256 2.11 -11.05 -13.11
C CYS A 256 2.50 -11.79 -14.41
N PRO A 257 2.81 -11.09 -15.51
CA PRO A 257 2.96 -11.70 -16.84
C PRO A 257 4.12 -12.68 -16.95
N SER A 258 5.14 -12.59 -16.09
CA SER A 258 6.27 -13.52 -16.05
C SER A 258 6.04 -14.75 -15.19
N LEU A 259 4.91 -14.86 -14.48
CA LEU A 259 4.59 -15.98 -13.59
C LEU A 259 4.32 -17.24 -14.42
N ARG A 260 5.15 -18.28 -14.23
CA ARG A 260 5.11 -19.52 -15.02
C ARG A 260 4.55 -20.71 -14.26
N THR A 261 4.58 -20.67 -12.94
CA THR A 261 4.15 -21.73 -12.03
C THR A 261 3.54 -21.12 -10.77
N LEU A 262 2.60 -21.85 -10.16
CA LEU A 262 2.02 -21.49 -8.86
C LEU A 262 2.75 -22.20 -7.70
N GLU A 263 3.89 -22.87 -7.97
CA GLU A 263 4.69 -23.49 -6.92
C GLU A 263 5.06 -22.49 -5.83
N GLY A 264 4.82 -22.89 -4.57
CA GLY A 264 4.96 -22.04 -3.41
C GLY A 264 3.67 -21.35 -2.96
N ALA A 265 2.58 -21.44 -3.70
CA ALA A 265 1.30 -20.87 -3.28
C ALA A 265 0.83 -21.44 -1.92
N PRO A 266 0.09 -20.64 -1.10
CA PRO A 266 -0.53 -21.15 0.11
C PRO A 266 -1.46 -22.32 -0.21
N GLN A 267 -1.34 -23.43 0.55
CA GLN A 267 -2.09 -24.66 0.27
C GLN A 267 -3.59 -24.51 0.53
N LYS A 268 -3.96 -23.62 1.42
CA LYS A 268 -5.33 -23.29 1.79
C LYS A 268 -5.55 -21.81 1.81
N THR A 269 -6.59 -21.37 1.11
CA THR A 269 -6.97 -19.94 1.05
C THR A 269 -8.49 -19.82 0.88
N GLU A 270 -9.05 -18.72 1.30
CA GLU A 270 -10.45 -18.41 1.00
C GLU A 270 -10.57 -17.89 -0.44
N LYS A 271 -9.68 -16.96 -0.82
CA LYS A 271 -9.63 -16.36 -2.16
C LYS A 271 -8.22 -16.43 -2.72
N PHE A 272 -8.08 -17.07 -3.89
CA PHE A 272 -6.87 -17.09 -4.70
C PHE A 272 -7.12 -16.43 -6.05
N ASP A 273 -6.27 -15.47 -6.44
CA ASP A 273 -6.41 -14.73 -7.69
C ASP A 273 -5.06 -14.65 -8.41
N CYS A 274 -4.96 -15.36 -9.53
CA CYS A 274 -3.82 -15.32 -10.46
C CYS A 274 -4.25 -14.87 -11.86
N SER A 275 -5.33 -14.09 -11.96
CA SER A 275 -5.86 -13.59 -13.24
C SER A 275 -4.81 -12.76 -13.99
N GLY A 276 -4.79 -12.82 -15.32
CA GLY A 276 -3.87 -12.05 -16.14
C GLY A 276 -2.40 -12.49 -16.07
N CYS A 277 -2.10 -13.68 -15.51
CA CYS A 277 -0.77 -14.26 -15.53
C CYS A 277 -0.51 -14.91 -16.90
N GLU A 278 -0.09 -14.11 -17.87
CA GLU A 278 -0.04 -14.50 -19.29
C GLU A 278 0.91 -15.65 -19.60
N SER A 279 1.97 -15.86 -18.80
CA SER A 279 2.95 -16.96 -19.01
C SER A 279 2.57 -18.26 -18.29
N LEU A 280 1.47 -18.29 -17.51
CA LEU A 280 1.04 -19.43 -16.74
C LEU A 280 0.44 -20.50 -17.67
N GLN A 281 1.01 -21.73 -17.67
CA GLN A 281 0.57 -22.81 -18.54
C GLN A 281 -0.32 -23.86 -17.87
N THR A 282 -0.18 -24.05 -16.57
CA THR A 282 -0.95 -24.96 -15.73
C THR A 282 -1.21 -24.34 -14.36
N LEU A 283 -2.14 -24.88 -13.57
CA LEU A 283 -2.41 -24.46 -12.21
C LEU A 283 -1.66 -25.30 -11.17
N LYS A 284 -0.70 -26.15 -11.61
CA LYS A 284 0.13 -26.95 -10.70
C LYS A 284 0.86 -26.09 -9.69
N GLY A 285 0.87 -26.57 -8.44
CA GLY A 285 1.45 -25.85 -7.32
C GLY A 285 0.52 -24.81 -6.69
N GLY A 286 -0.66 -24.61 -7.27
CA GLY A 286 -1.70 -23.76 -6.68
C GLY A 286 -2.29 -24.34 -5.38
N PRO A 287 -3.20 -23.59 -4.71
CA PRO A 287 -3.84 -24.05 -3.48
C PRO A 287 -4.66 -25.31 -3.70
N GLY A 288 -4.52 -26.27 -2.78
CA GLY A 288 -5.35 -27.46 -2.78
C GLY A 288 -6.79 -27.19 -2.32
N GLU A 289 -6.99 -26.13 -1.54
CA GLU A 289 -8.30 -25.68 -1.06
C GLU A 289 -8.47 -24.18 -1.30
N ALA A 290 -9.52 -23.77 -2.01
CA ALA A 290 -9.94 -22.39 -2.17
C ALA A 290 -11.46 -22.32 -2.36
N LYS A 291 -12.13 -21.32 -1.74
CA LYS A 291 -13.54 -21.06 -2.03
C LYS A 291 -13.71 -20.33 -3.35
N TRP A 292 -12.88 -19.30 -3.57
CA TRP A 292 -12.89 -18.51 -4.80
C TRP A 292 -11.53 -18.61 -5.49
N PHE A 293 -11.52 -19.14 -6.69
CA PHE A 293 -10.33 -19.31 -7.51
C PHE A 293 -10.49 -18.57 -8.85
N TYR A 294 -9.63 -17.58 -9.08
CA TYR A 294 -9.64 -16.75 -10.29
C TYR A 294 -8.34 -16.94 -11.05
N CYS A 295 -8.44 -17.37 -12.31
CA CYS A 295 -7.35 -17.48 -13.28
C CYS A 295 -7.75 -16.92 -14.65
N SER A 296 -8.67 -15.95 -14.67
CA SER A 296 -9.15 -15.33 -15.89
C SER A 296 -8.02 -14.61 -16.65
N GLY A 297 -8.07 -14.61 -17.98
CA GLY A 297 -7.06 -13.92 -18.80
C GLY A 297 -5.64 -14.53 -18.75
N CYS A 298 -5.47 -15.75 -18.23
CA CYS A 298 -4.22 -16.51 -18.34
C CYS A 298 -4.09 -17.06 -19.77
N THR A 299 -3.64 -16.23 -20.70
CA THR A 299 -3.71 -16.49 -22.14
C THR A 299 -2.89 -17.69 -22.60
N SER A 300 -1.84 -18.07 -21.87
CA SER A 300 -1.03 -19.27 -22.16
C SER A 300 -1.50 -20.54 -21.43
N LEU A 301 -2.58 -20.46 -20.63
CA LEU A 301 -3.06 -21.58 -19.83
C LEU A 301 -3.60 -22.70 -20.75
N GLN A 302 -2.98 -23.89 -20.69
CA GLN A 302 -3.31 -25.04 -21.53
C GLN A 302 -4.11 -26.12 -20.80
N SER A 303 -4.02 -26.16 -19.47
CA SER A 303 -4.65 -27.16 -18.62
C SER A 303 -5.03 -26.54 -17.27
N LEU A 304 -6.16 -26.99 -16.70
CA LEU A 304 -6.60 -26.64 -15.35
C LEU A 304 -6.03 -27.58 -14.28
N GLU A 305 -5.06 -28.45 -14.67
CA GLU A 305 -4.43 -29.39 -13.73
C GLU A 305 -3.77 -28.60 -12.57
N GLY A 306 -4.13 -28.96 -11.34
CA GLY A 306 -3.74 -28.26 -10.12
C GLY A 306 -4.83 -27.34 -9.55
N ALA A 307 -5.99 -27.23 -10.20
CA ALA A 307 -7.14 -26.56 -9.60
C ALA A 307 -7.63 -27.30 -8.33
N PRO A 308 -8.21 -26.57 -7.34
CA PRO A 308 -8.87 -27.18 -6.18
C PRO A 308 -10.00 -28.13 -6.62
N GLU A 309 -10.25 -29.20 -5.84
CA GLU A 309 -11.32 -30.15 -6.19
C GLU A 309 -12.73 -29.58 -6.04
N GLU A 310 -12.94 -28.71 -5.07
CA GLU A 310 -14.23 -28.08 -4.74
C GLU A 310 -14.04 -26.58 -4.57
N VAL A 311 -14.91 -25.79 -5.18
CA VAL A 311 -14.90 -24.33 -5.08
C VAL A 311 -16.33 -23.77 -5.05
N GLU A 312 -16.51 -22.57 -4.53
CA GLU A 312 -17.75 -21.80 -4.74
C GLU A 312 -17.71 -21.11 -6.11
N VAL A 313 -16.58 -20.47 -6.45
CA VAL A 313 -16.40 -19.78 -7.75
C VAL A 313 -15.09 -20.20 -8.37
N PHE A 314 -15.16 -20.67 -9.63
CA PHE A 314 -14.01 -20.89 -10.48
C PHE A 314 -14.16 -20.07 -11.77
N ASP A 315 -13.23 -19.14 -11.96
CA ASP A 315 -13.24 -18.27 -13.13
C ASP A 315 -11.95 -18.45 -13.94
N CYS A 316 -12.09 -19.05 -15.12
CA CYS A 316 -11.04 -19.22 -16.12
C CYS A 316 -11.42 -18.56 -17.45
N ASN A 317 -12.25 -17.52 -17.42
CA ASN A 317 -12.64 -16.82 -18.66
C ASN A 317 -11.44 -16.22 -19.38
N ASN A 318 -11.54 -16.01 -20.69
CA ASN A 318 -10.47 -15.44 -21.52
C ASN A 318 -9.13 -16.22 -21.51
N CYS A 319 -9.13 -17.52 -21.14
CA CYS A 319 -7.95 -18.38 -21.24
C CYS A 319 -7.84 -18.91 -22.69
N GLN A 320 -7.21 -18.12 -23.55
CA GLN A 320 -7.26 -18.33 -25.01
C GLN A 320 -6.53 -19.59 -25.49
N SER A 321 -5.58 -20.15 -24.74
CA SER A 321 -4.86 -21.39 -25.09
C SER A 321 -5.48 -22.65 -24.49
N LEU A 322 -6.55 -22.55 -23.70
CA LEU A 322 -7.19 -23.65 -23.02
C LEU A 322 -8.00 -24.50 -24.03
N LYS A 323 -7.61 -25.78 -24.22
CA LYS A 323 -8.21 -26.68 -25.22
C LYS A 323 -9.29 -27.57 -24.63
N SER A 324 -9.23 -27.88 -23.35
CA SER A 324 -10.21 -28.69 -22.62
C SER A 324 -10.28 -28.26 -21.17
N LEU A 325 -11.30 -28.68 -20.44
CA LEU A 325 -11.49 -28.40 -19.02
C LEU A 325 -10.87 -29.51 -18.14
N ASN A 326 -9.94 -30.29 -18.67
CA ASN A 326 -9.25 -31.32 -17.90
C ASN A 326 -8.52 -30.69 -16.70
N GLY A 327 -8.72 -31.26 -15.51
CA GLY A 327 -8.19 -30.73 -14.27
C GLY A 327 -9.06 -29.67 -13.60
N ALA A 328 -10.24 -29.35 -14.17
CA ALA A 328 -11.19 -28.46 -13.49
C ALA A 328 -11.67 -29.04 -12.16
N PRO A 329 -12.19 -28.20 -11.24
CA PRO A 329 -12.84 -28.65 -10.01
C PRO A 329 -13.90 -29.69 -10.26
N LYS A 330 -14.09 -30.65 -9.36
CA LYS A 330 -15.17 -31.65 -9.43
C LYS A 330 -16.53 -31.02 -9.15
N GLU A 331 -16.57 -30.03 -8.27
CA GLU A 331 -17.77 -29.32 -7.86
C GLU A 331 -17.51 -27.81 -7.82
N ALA A 332 -18.46 -27.02 -8.31
CA ALA A 332 -18.45 -25.56 -8.24
C ALA A 332 -19.88 -25.02 -8.11
N ILE A 333 -20.09 -23.92 -7.41
CA ILE A 333 -21.35 -23.19 -7.49
C ILE A 333 -21.37 -22.40 -8.81
N ILE A 334 -20.33 -21.62 -9.08
CA ILE A 334 -20.16 -20.86 -10.31
C ILE A 334 -18.90 -21.33 -11.03
N PHE A 335 -19.03 -21.69 -12.31
CA PHE A 335 -17.91 -22.01 -13.19
C PHE A 335 -18.00 -21.18 -14.47
N ASP A 336 -16.99 -20.35 -14.73
CA ASP A 336 -16.93 -19.52 -15.93
C ASP A 336 -15.70 -19.87 -16.78
N CYS A 337 -15.94 -20.36 -18.00
CA CYS A 337 -14.93 -20.57 -19.03
C CYS A 337 -15.26 -19.78 -20.31
N SER A 338 -15.94 -18.66 -20.18
CA SER A 338 -16.32 -17.79 -21.32
C SER A 338 -15.08 -17.27 -22.05
N ASN A 339 -15.22 -17.05 -23.35
CA ASN A 339 -14.17 -16.51 -24.22
C ASN A 339 -12.87 -17.34 -24.28
N CYS A 340 -12.90 -18.62 -23.94
CA CYS A 340 -11.79 -19.55 -24.15
C CYS A 340 -11.79 -20.00 -25.62
N SER A 341 -11.22 -19.20 -26.51
CA SER A 341 -11.37 -19.35 -27.97
C SER A 341 -10.77 -20.64 -28.55
N SER A 342 -9.79 -21.25 -27.86
CA SER A 342 -9.18 -22.53 -28.27
C SER A 342 -9.87 -23.75 -27.67
N LEU A 343 -10.95 -23.58 -26.90
CA LEU A 343 -11.62 -24.69 -26.24
C LEU A 343 -12.32 -25.59 -27.28
N GLU A 344 -11.85 -26.85 -27.38
CA GLU A 344 -12.31 -27.80 -28.36
C GLU A 344 -13.42 -28.74 -27.82
N SER A 345 -13.50 -28.84 -26.48
CA SER A 345 -14.49 -29.70 -25.82
C SER A 345 -14.75 -29.29 -24.38
N LEU A 346 -15.92 -29.69 -23.83
CA LEU A 346 -16.26 -29.59 -22.42
C LEU A 346 -15.77 -30.80 -21.59
N ILE A 347 -14.86 -31.61 -22.12
CA ILE A 347 -14.31 -32.75 -21.37
C ILE A 347 -13.58 -32.18 -20.14
N GLY A 348 -13.93 -32.75 -18.96
CA GLY A 348 -13.39 -32.27 -17.67
C GLY A 348 -14.28 -31.26 -16.96
N VAL A 349 -15.43 -30.87 -17.52
CA VAL A 349 -16.37 -29.96 -16.84
C VAL A 349 -16.74 -30.49 -15.43
N PRO A 350 -16.98 -29.63 -14.44
CA PRO A 350 -17.40 -30.04 -13.10
C PRO A 350 -18.63 -30.95 -13.13
N LYS A 351 -18.66 -32.03 -12.31
CA LYS A 351 -19.79 -32.94 -12.22
C LYS A 351 -21.02 -32.29 -11.59
N LYS A 352 -20.81 -31.38 -10.68
CA LYS A 352 -21.85 -30.56 -10.04
C LYS A 352 -21.50 -29.10 -10.24
N VAL A 353 -22.38 -28.35 -10.86
CA VAL A 353 -22.26 -26.90 -11.04
C VAL A 353 -23.67 -26.31 -11.05
N GLU A 354 -23.88 -25.21 -10.33
CA GLU A 354 -25.18 -24.52 -10.31
C GLU A 354 -25.27 -23.54 -11.48
N LYS A 355 -24.21 -22.73 -11.69
CA LYS A 355 -24.14 -21.71 -12.76
C LYS A 355 -22.93 -21.96 -13.63
N PHE A 356 -23.15 -22.23 -14.92
CA PHE A 356 -22.11 -22.51 -15.89
C PHE A 356 -22.15 -21.50 -17.03
N TYR A 357 -21.04 -20.77 -17.20
CA TYR A 357 -20.88 -19.78 -18.24
C TYR A 357 -19.81 -20.20 -19.24
N CYS A 358 -20.17 -20.26 -20.53
CA CYS A 358 -19.29 -20.61 -21.63
C CYS A 358 -19.59 -19.77 -22.89
N THR A 359 -19.79 -18.47 -22.70
CA THR A 359 -20.07 -17.54 -23.81
C THR A 359 -18.83 -17.31 -24.69
N GLY A 360 -19.03 -16.84 -25.94
CA GLY A 360 -17.90 -16.54 -26.84
C GLY A 360 -17.24 -17.75 -27.50
N TRP A 361 -17.85 -18.91 -27.41
CA TRP A 361 -17.36 -20.15 -28.00
C TRP A 361 -18.04 -20.42 -29.34
N GLU A 362 -17.28 -20.70 -30.43
CA GLU A 362 -17.83 -20.78 -31.78
C GLU A 362 -18.35 -22.16 -32.15
N SER A 363 -18.06 -23.22 -31.39
CA SER A 363 -18.41 -24.61 -31.79
C SER A 363 -19.45 -25.26 -30.91
N PRO A 364 -20.70 -25.47 -31.43
CA PRO A 364 -21.75 -26.16 -30.69
C PRO A 364 -21.61 -27.71 -30.68
N LYS A 365 -20.57 -28.28 -31.32
CA LYS A 365 -20.45 -29.73 -31.53
C LYS A 365 -20.26 -30.57 -30.27
N TYR A 366 -20.01 -29.99 -29.10
CA TYR A 366 -19.55 -30.72 -27.91
C TYR A 366 -20.40 -30.45 -26.65
N LEU A 367 -21.60 -29.89 -26.80
CA LEU A 367 -22.55 -29.69 -25.69
C LEU A 367 -23.06 -31.02 -25.10
N GLU A 368 -22.84 -32.15 -25.78
CA GLU A 368 -23.16 -33.48 -25.24
C GLU A 368 -22.47 -33.83 -23.92
N SER A 369 -21.34 -33.15 -23.63
CA SER A 369 -20.59 -33.30 -22.39
C SER A 369 -20.95 -32.25 -21.32
N ALA A 370 -21.95 -31.40 -21.57
CA ALA A 370 -22.41 -30.41 -20.59
C ALA A 370 -23.00 -31.08 -19.33
N PRO A 371 -22.88 -30.50 -18.14
CA PRO A 371 -23.47 -31.01 -16.92
C PRO A 371 -25.00 -31.18 -17.09
N GLN A 372 -25.55 -32.31 -16.61
CA GLN A 372 -26.98 -32.63 -16.82
C GLN A 372 -27.94 -31.92 -15.85
N LYS A 373 -27.42 -31.34 -14.78
CA LYS A 373 -28.20 -30.61 -13.77
C LYS A 373 -27.52 -29.28 -13.46
N MET A 374 -28.09 -28.21 -13.94
CA MET A 374 -27.66 -26.81 -13.71
C MET A 374 -28.88 -25.94 -13.46
N GLU A 375 -28.73 -24.90 -12.63
CA GLU A 375 -29.77 -23.87 -12.45
C GLU A 375 -29.67 -22.80 -13.55
N GLU A 376 -28.47 -22.47 -13.99
CA GLU A 376 -28.22 -21.49 -15.02
C GLU A 376 -27.14 -21.96 -15.99
N PHE A 377 -27.43 -21.92 -17.28
CA PHE A 377 -26.53 -22.30 -18.37
C PHE A 377 -26.52 -21.19 -19.42
N ASP A 378 -25.38 -20.55 -19.62
CA ASP A 378 -25.21 -19.50 -20.63
C ASP A 378 -24.00 -19.78 -21.52
N CYS A 379 -24.27 -20.19 -22.75
CA CYS A 379 -23.29 -20.43 -23.82
C CYS A 379 -23.64 -19.63 -25.09
N ARG A 380 -24.07 -18.38 -24.94
CA ARG A 380 -24.42 -17.54 -26.08
C ARG A 380 -23.18 -17.10 -26.87
N LYS A 381 -23.30 -16.97 -28.20
CA LYS A 381 -22.25 -16.40 -29.06
C LYS A 381 -21.96 -14.97 -28.68
N ALA A 382 -20.69 -14.59 -28.64
CA ALA A 382 -20.25 -13.24 -28.33
C ALA A 382 -20.68 -12.18 -29.36
N TYR A 383 -21.23 -12.56 -30.52
CA TYR A 383 -21.69 -11.64 -31.55
C TYR A 383 -23.06 -12.03 -32.12
N GLY A 384 -24.04 -11.16 -31.91
CA GLY A 384 -25.28 -11.07 -32.69
C GLY A 384 -26.44 -11.89 -32.19
N LYS A 385 -27.42 -11.20 -31.62
CA LYS A 385 -28.80 -11.69 -31.49
C LYS A 385 -29.25 -12.31 -32.82
N LYS A 386 -29.37 -13.63 -32.87
CA LYS A 386 -30.39 -14.26 -33.70
C LYS A 386 -31.12 -15.25 -32.80
N ASN A 387 -32.37 -14.92 -32.58
CA ASN A 387 -33.36 -15.74 -31.86
C ASN A 387 -33.32 -17.21 -32.36
N LEU A 388 -33.27 -18.11 -31.44
CA LEU A 388 -33.87 -19.44 -31.59
C LEU A 388 -35.17 -19.45 -30.82
#